data_6f27dba4b5ea72b1911cd70d3b32057c
#
_entry.id   6f27dba4b5ea72b1911cd70d3b32057c
#
_cell.length_a   1.000
_cell.length_b   1.000
_cell.length_c   1.000
_cell.angle_alpha   90.00
_cell.angle_beta   90.00
_cell.angle_gamma   90.00
#
_symmetry.space_group_name_H-M   'P 1'
#
loop_
_entity.id
_entity.type
_entity.pdbx_description
1 polymer ?
#
loop_
_entity_poly.entity_id
_entity_poly.type
_entity_poly.pdbx_seq_one_letter_code
_entity_poly.pdbx_strand_id
1 'polypeptide(L)'
;MKKLLRALMLALAALSVMAFGSVQAQIPPKTLVLYDAPAGTEFEKLGFGYAIMLRNLLGHFDATVDLVAVQNYTAGQINAYDTTFYLGAYYDNALPAAFLSDAATTQKNLVWFKYNLWSLAWNSAYNFQATRGFGFWGLRGLNATPSASNPAPGFFDTINYKNKPFVKYYQFDPAAGIVNADPDIGVTGVTDPAKATALVNVTNSKSGEVAPYVVRSGNFWYFADMPFSYIGPRDRYLVLTDLLHDILGVNHAESHKALVRLEDVGALVSLPSMKTLSDYLNSKNVPFSVAAIPYYADPLGAYNGGVAQYVPLSQAKNLRDSLTYAKGKGGEIVMHGYTHQYGNIKNPHTGVSGDDYEFWNIVTNSPVAEDSTNWVLGRLNAGVADLNRYGFAPVAWETPHYHSSAISSRAAASVFNTTYQRVVYFTADQPKFNAATAKDFALGQIFPYVIKKDYYGQRVVPESLGNIEYDIHTIDPTSNYNYTWQDIVTNAQYALTVRDGYASFFFHPFWLEPDLGVPGFADFQKVIDGISQLGFTWVAPSKAQ
;
A
#
# COMPACT_ATOMS: atom_id res chain seq x y z
N MET A 1 58.69 -4.17 -29.44
CA MET A 1 57.48 -4.90 -29.03
C MET A 1 57.10 -4.67 -27.53
N LYS A 2 57.97 -4.85 -26.53
CA LYS A 2 57.60 -4.68 -25.11
C LYS A 2 57.19 -3.24 -24.71
N LYS A 3 57.73 -2.18 -25.32
CA LYS A 3 57.32 -0.78 -25.07
C LYS A 3 55.98 -0.42 -25.67
N LEU A 4 55.61 -1.00 -26.84
CA LEU A 4 54.30 -0.78 -27.48
C LEU A 4 53.17 -1.48 -26.72
N LEU A 5 53.42 -2.70 -26.16
CA LEU A 5 52.44 -3.41 -25.36
C LEU A 5 52.13 -2.70 -24.03
N ARG A 6 53.12 -2.03 -23.41
CA ARG A 6 52.90 -1.25 -22.18
C ARG A 6 52.12 0.05 -22.44
N ALA A 7 52.32 0.68 -23.58
CA ALA A 7 51.55 1.85 -23.98
C ALA A 7 50.08 1.49 -24.32
N LEU A 8 49.84 0.32 -24.91
CA LEU A 8 48.49 -0.19 -25.21
C LEU A 8 47.73 -0.59 -23.95
N MET A 9 48.39 -1.23 -22.95
CA MET A 9 47.77 -1.56 -21.68
C MET A 9 47.47 -0.32 -20.81
N LEU A 10 48.29 0.71 -20.86
CA LEU A 10 48.01 1.97 -20.18
C LEU A 10 46.89 2.77 -20.85
N ALA A 11 46.74 2.69 -22.16
CA ALA A 11 45.64 3.32 -22.90
C ALA A 11 44.30 2.58 -22.67
N LEU A 12 44.29 1.23 -22.55
CA LEU A 12 43.10 0.44 -22.19
C LEU A 12 42.70 0.65 -20.73
N ALA A 13 43.66 0.83 -19.80
CA ALA A 13 43.37 1.14 -18.40
C ALA A 13 42.82 2.58 -18.23
N ALA A 14 43.26 3.54 -19.07
CA ALA A 14 42.70 4.89 -19.06
C ALA A 14 41.30 4.98 -19.70
N LEU A 15 40.99 4.12 -20.70
CA LEU A 15 39.62 4.06 -21.27
C LEU A 15 38.62 3.33 -20.35
N SER A 16 39.07 2.40 -19.48
CA SER A 16 38.17 1.74 -18.52
C SER A 16 37.82 2.62 -17.28
N VAL A 17 38.56 3.70 -17.03
CA VAL A 17 38.27 4.65 -15.94
C VAL A 17 37.31 5.76 -16.35
N MET A 18 37.07 5.97 -17.66
CA MET A 18 36.14 7.01 -18.14
C MET A 18 34.68 6.54 -18.32
N ALA A 19 34.34 5.30 -17.94
CA ALA A 19 32.97 4.78 -18.06
C ALA A 19 32.20 4.74 -16.73
N PHE A 20 32.76 5.28 -15.63
CA PHE A 20 31.92 5.63 -14.48
C PHE A 20 31.32 7.00 -14.75
N GLY A 21 30.22 7.02 -15.53
CA GLY A 21 29.34 8.16 -15.55
C GLY A 21 29.00 8.50 -14.11
N SER A 22 29.32 9.70 -13.65
CA SER A 22 28.85 10.23 -12.39
C SER A 22 27.33 10.05 -12.41
N VAL A 23 26.79 9.19 -11.57
CA VAL A 23 25.36 9.18 -11.25
C VAL A 23 25.12 10.56 -10.64
N GLN A 24 24.68 11.49 -11.48
CA GLN A 24 24.30 12.81 -11.03
C GLN A 24 23.14 12.57 -10.06
N ALA A 25 23.34 12.91 -8.78
CA ALA A 25 22.28 12.76 -7.78
C ALA A 25 21.04 13.48 -8.32
N GLN A 26 19.98 12.73 -8.59
CA GLN A 26 18.75 13.30 -9.11
C GLN A 26 18.17 14.20 -8.02
N ILE A 27 17.91 15.46 -8.35
CA ILE A 27 17.29 16.41 -7.42
C ILE A 27 15.88 15.87 -7.10
N PRO A 28 15.53 15.70 -5.80
CA PRO A 28 14.20 15.24 -5.43
C PRO A 28 13.11 16.14 -6.02
N PRO A 29 12.07 15.58 -6.66
CA PRO A 29 11.02 16.39 -7.27
C PRO A 29 10.24 17.17 -6.20
N LYS A 30 9.93 18.41 -6.47
CA LYS A 30 9.05 19.24 -5.64
C LYS A 30 7.64 19.16 -6.17
N THR A 31 6.71 18.66 -5.37
CA THR A 31 5.34 18.38 -5.77
C THR A 31 4.30 19.12 -4.95
N LEU A 32 3.25 19.60 -5.63
CA LEU A 32 2.06 20.17 -5.02
C LEU A 32 0.89 19.21 -5.22
N VAL A 33 0.19 18.85 -4.16
CA VAL A 33 -1.04 18.07 -4.23
C VAL A 33 -2.21 18.97 -3.81
N LEU A 34 -3.00 19.37 -4.80
CA LEU A 34 -4.25 20.09 -4.61
C LEU A 34 -5.39 19.08 -4.47
N TYR A 35 -6.26 19.26 -3.50
CA TYR A 35 -7.38 18.37 -3.26
C TYR A 35 -8.67 19.13 -2.97
N ASP A 36 -9.82 18.53 -3.33
CA ASP A 36 -11.12 19.08 -2.99
C ASP A 36 -11.39 18.99 -1.49
N ALA A 37 -11.92 20.07 -0.92
CA ALA A 37 -12.35 20.14 0.47
C ALA A 37 -13.69 20.92 0.55
N PRO A 38 -14.81 20.29 0.15
CA PRO A 38 -16.14 20.93 0.06
C PRO A 38 -16.67 21.22 1.48
N ALA A 39 -16.48 22.44 1.94
CA ALA A 39 -16.82 22.88 3.30
C ALA A 39 -18.28 22.59 3.68
N GLY A 40 -18.50 22.09 4.90
CA GLY A 40 -19.82 21.81 5.45
C GLY A 40 -20.46 20.53 4.93
N THR A 41 -19.78 19.73 4.09
CA THR A 41 -20.26 18.41 3.66
C THR A 41 -19.67 17.30 4.51
N GLU A 42 -20.25 16.11 4.48
CA GLU A 42 -19.64 14.93 5.11
C GLU A 42 -18.31 14.55 4.45
N PHE A 43 -18.09 14.85 3.16
CA PHE A 43 -16.92 14.52 2.36
C PHE A 43 -15.80 15.58 2.41
N GLU A 44 -15.91 16.58 3.27
CA GLU A 44 -14.92 17.68 3.35
C GLU A 44 -13.47 17.18 3.48
N LYS A 45 -13.24 16.07 4.20
CA LYS A 45 -11.91 15.50 4.40
C LYS A 45 -11.54 14.35 3.46
N LEU A 46 -12.43 13.93 2.54
CA LEU A 46 -12.15 12.81 1.64
C LEU A 46 -10.98 13.10 0.70
N GLY A 47 -10.97 14.28 0.09
CA GLY A 47 -9.88 14.71 -0.79
C GLY A 47 -8.54 14.78 -0.06
N PHE A 48 -8.53 15.23 1.21
CA PHE A 48 -7.35 15.20 2.06
C PHE A 48 -6.87 13.76 2.31
N GLY A 49 -7.80 12.82 2.52
CA GLY A 49 -7.47 11.39 2.63
C GLY A 49 -6.75 10.88 1.39
N TYR A 50 -7.26 11.14 0.19
CA TYR A 50 -6.59 10.76 -1.06
C TYR A 50 -5.25 11.49 -1.25
N ALA A 51 -5.11 12.72 -0.77
CA ALA A 51 -3.86 13.45 -0.80
C ALA A 51 -2.80 12.80 0.11
N ILE A 52 -3.18 12.27 1.28
CA ILE A 52 -2.30 11.44 2.14
C ILE A 52 -1.83 10.21 1.38
N MET A 53 -2.72 9.48 0.71
CA MET A 53 -2.36 8.27 -0.04
C MET A 53 -1.40 8.58 -1.19
N LEU A 54 -1.62 9.66 -1.94
CA LEU A 54 -0.70 10.09 -2.99
C LEU A 54 0.65 10.53 -2.42
N ARG A 55 0.66 11.32 -1.34
CA ARG A 55 1.89 11.72 -0.64
C ARG A 55 2.73 10.52 -0.24
N ASN A 56 2.09 9.45 0.25
CA ASN A 56 2.80 8.23 0.63
C ASN A 56 3.51 7.61 -0.59
N LEU A 57 2.84 7.49 -1.73
CA LEU A 57 3.46 7.01 -2.97
C LEU A 57 4.62 7.89 -3.42
N LEU A 58 4.46 9.22 -3.31
CA LEU A 58 5.52 10.18 -3.64
C LEU A 58 6.74 10.06 -2.70
N GLY A 59 6.54 9.51 -1.49
CA GLY A 59 7.61 9.20 -0.54
C GLY A 59 8.60 8.14 -1.03
N HIS A 60 8.25 7.33 -2.04
CA HIS A 60 9.17 6.44 -2.74
C HIS A 60 10.25 7.20 -3.54
N PHE A 61 9.87 8.33 -4.12
CA PHE A 61 10.70 9.15 -5.01
C PHE A 61 11.51 10.22 -4.29
N ASP A 62 11.57 10.21 -2.97
CA ASP A 62 12.14 11.28 -2.14
C ASP A 62 11.51 12.66 -2.38
N ALA A 63 10.31 12.72 -2.95
CA ALA A 63 9.65 13.95 -3.31
C ALA A 63 9.35 14.83 -2.08
N THR A 64 9.59 16.13 -2.22
CA THR A 64 9.03 17.12 -1.29
C THR A 64 7.58 17.38 -1.68
N VAL A 65 6.65 17.22 -0.73
CA VAL A 65 5.21 17.25 -1.02
C VAL A 65 4.49 18.25 -0.14
N ASP A 66 3.83 19.23 -0.77
CA ASP A 66 2.91 20.13 -0.12
C ASP A 66 1.46 19.73 -0.43
N LEU A 67 0.62 19.61 0.61
CA LEU A 67 -0.81 19.28 0.51
C LEU A 67 -1.62 20.55 0.74
N VAL A 68 -2.44 20.96 -0.22
CA VAL A 68 -3.21 22.21 -0.16
C VAL A 68 -4.65 21.96 -0.64
N ALA A 69 -5.64 22.35 0.17
CA ALA A 69 -7.02 22.38 -0.31
C ALA A 69 -7.11 23.34 -1.50
N VAL A 70 -7.74 22.93 -2.61
CA VAL A 70 -7.73 23.71 -3.84
C VAL A 70 -8.34 25.11 -3.68
N GLN A 71 -9.27 25.27 -2.72
CA GLN A 71 -9.87 26.56 -2.37
C GLN A 71 -8.85 27.58 -1.85
N ASN A 72 -7.72 27.11 -1.31
CA ASN A 72 -6.63 27.94 -0.78
C ASN A 72 -5.52 28.20 -1.81
N TYR A 73 -5.74 27.83 -3.08
CA TYR A 73 -4.76 28.06 -4.16
C TYR A 73 -4.52 29.55 -4.38
N THR A 74 -3.28 29.93 -4.52
CA THR A 74 -2.87 31.31 -4.84
C THR A 74 -2.33 31.39 -6.27
N ALA A 75 -2.59 32.51 -6.97
CA ALA A 75 -2.16 32.72 -8.34
C ALA A 75 -0.64 32.51 -8.49
N GLY A 76 -0.25 31.74 -9.51
CA GLY A 76 1.15 31.40 -9.80
C GLY A 76 1.74 30.31 -8.91
N GLN A 77 1.03 29.78 -7.92
CA GLN A 77 1.56 28.79 -6.99
C GLN A 77 2.12 27.54 -7.69
N ILE A 78 1.46 27.06 -8.73
CA ILE A 78 1.89 25.91 -9.55
C ILE A 78 3.32 26.06 -10.09
N ASN A 79 3.78 27.28 -10.35
CA ASN A 79 5.10 27.53 -10.95
C ASN A 79 6.27 27.27 -9.98
N ALA A 80 6.00 27.19 -8.68
CA ALA A 80 7.00 26.88 -7.65
C ALA A 80 7.29 25.38 -7.50
N TYR A 81 6.62 24.52 -8.29
CA TYR A 81 6.71 23.06 -8.22
C TYR A 81 7.09 22.47 -9.58
N ASP A 82 7.66 21.28 -9.56
CA ASP A 82 7.99 20.53 -10.78
C ASP A 82 6.76 19.82 -11.33
N THR A 83 5.92 19.29 -10.42
CA THR A 83 4.67 18.60 -10.75
C THR A 83 3.57 19.03 -9.77
N THR A 84 2.40 19.33 -10.30
CA THR A 84 1.19 19.55 -9.53
C THR A 84 0.19 18.45 -9.83
N PHE A 85 -0.38 17.87 -8.77
CA PHE A 85 -1.49 16.93 -8.84
C PHE A 85 -2.76 17.64 -8.36
N TYR A 86 -3.86 17.50 -9.10
CA TYR A 86 -5.18 17.92 -8.64
C TYR A 86 -6.08 16.70 -8.48
N LEU A 87 -6.54 16.48 -7.26
CA LEU A 87 -7.42 15.37 -6.89
C LEU A 87 -8.88 15.86 -6.90
N GLY A 88 -9.55 15.70 -8.03
CA GLY A 88 -10.98 15.97 -8.18
C GLY A 88 -11.81 14.89 -7.49
N ALA A 89 -11.94 14.99 -6.17
CA ALA A 89 -12.58 14.00 -5.31
C ALA A 89 -14.08 14.28 -5.08
N TYR A 90 -14.53 15.48 -5.38
CA TYR A 90 -15.92 15.92 -5.17
C TYR A 90 -16.53 16.48 -6.46
N TYR A 91 -17.71 15.95 -6.83
CA TYR A 91 -18.41 16.36 -8.02
C TYR A 91 -18.80 17.84 -7.95
N ASP A 92 -18.52 18.56 -9.05
CA ASP A 92 -18.86 19.99 -9.23
C ASP A 92 -18.31 20.92 -8.13
N ASN A 93 -17.12 20.58 -7.60
CA ASN A 93 -16.41 21.45 -6.66
C ASN A 93 -16.02 22.77 -7.36
N ALA A 94 -16.35 23.90 -6.75
CA ALA A 94 -16.01 25.20 -7.26
C ALA A 94 -14.49 25.44 -7.22
N LEU A 95 -13.87 25.58 -8.41
CA LEU A 95 -12.43 25.79 -8.52
C LEU A 95 -12.07 27.29 -8.58
N PRO A 96 -11.00 27.73 -7.89
CA PRO A 96 -10.53 29.12 -8.00
C PRO A 96 -10.17 29.47 -9.46
N ALA A 97 -10.62 30.63 -9.93
CA ALA A 97 -10.31 31.12 -11.27
C ALA A 97 -8.78 31.24 -11.52
N ALA A 98 -8.02 31.57 -10.46
CA ALA A 98 -6.55 31.58 -10.51
C ALA A 98 -5.97 30.20 -10.82
N PHE A 99 -6.47 29.13 -10.19
CA PHE A 99 -6.03 27.78 -10.49
C PHE A 99 -6.37 27.37 -11.92
N LEU A 100 -7.58 27.65 -12.40
CA LEU A 100 -7.98 27.33 -13.76
C LEU A 100 -7.14 28.06 -14.80
N SER A 101 -6.85 29.35 -14.59
CA SER A 101 -6.00 30.15 -15.47
C SER A 101 -4.57 29.61 -15.52
N ASP A 102 -3.99 29.29 -14.37
CA ASP A 102 -2.65 28.75 -14.28
C ASP A 102 -2.58 27.32 -14.87
N ALA A 103 -3.57 26.47 -14.62
CA ALA A 103 -3.68 25.13 -15.19
C ALA A 103 -3.79 25.11 -16.72
N ALA A 104 -4.44 26.10 -17.30
CA ALA A 104 -4.56 26.26 -18.75
C ALA A 104 -3.21 26.60 -19.43
N THR A 105 -2.34 27.33 -18.75
CA THR A 105 -1.15 27.97 -19.36
C THR A 105 0.19 27.42 -18.84
N THR A 106 0.22 26.70 -17.72
CA THR A 106 1.45 26.20 -17.10
C THR A 106 2.28 25.33 -18.04
N GLN A 107 3.62 25.50 -17.94
CA GLN A 107 4.60 24.61 -18.58
C GLN A 107 5.13 23.55 -17.62
N LYS A 108 4.70 23.58 -16.34
CA LYS A 108 5.01 22.55 -15.34
C LYS A 108 4.10 21.35 -15.50
N ASN A 109 4.51 20.18 -15.04
CA ASN A 109 3.67 18.99 -15.09
C ASN A 109 2.40 19.19 -14.25
N LEU A 110 1.26 18.90 -14.86
CA LEU A 110 -0.05 18.94 -14.22
C LEU A 110 -0.77 17.60 -14.43
N VAL A 111 -1.14 16.96 -13.33
CA VAL A 111 -1.89 15.70 -13.33
C VAL A 111 -3.27 15.96 -12.74
N TRP A 112 -4.30 15.70 -13.53
CA TRP A 112 -5.69 15.93 -13.16
C TRP A 112 -6.42 14.60 -13.00
N PHE A 113 -7.04 14.37 -11.83
CA PHE A 113 -7.83 13.18 -11.55
C PHE A 113 -9.31 13.48 -11.59
N LYS A 114 -10.06 12.67 -12.33
CA LYS A 114 -11.51 12.51 -12.35
C LYS A 114 -12.31 13.79 -12.54
N TYR A 115 -12.83 14.36 -11.44
CA TYR A 115 -13.85 15.40 -11.48
C TYR A 115 -13.32 16.79 -11.87
N ASN A 116 -14.26 17.65 -12.26
CA ASN A 116 -14.10 19.08 -12.45
C ASN A 116 -13.26 19.48 -13.70
N LEU A 117 -12.82 18.51 -14.55
CA LEU A 117 -12.10 18.86 -15.78
C LEU A 117 -12.96 19.71 -16.73
N TRP A 118 -14.29 19.59 -16.65
CA TRP A 118 -15.22 20.42 -17.44
C TRP A 118 -15.05 21.92 -17.19
N SER A 119 -14.57 22.33 -16.03
CA SER A 119 -14.26 23.74 -15.74
C SER A 119 -13.18 24.33 -16.65
N LEU A 120 -12.29 23.49 -17.15
CA LEU A 120 -11.33 23.83 -18.20
C LEU A 120 -11.86 23.48 -19.58
N ALA A 121 -12.34 22.25 -19.78
CA ALA A 121 -12.59 21.68 -21.09
C ALA A 121 -13.80 22.30 -21.81
N TRP A 122 -14.82 22.73 -21.05
CA TRP A 122 -16.03 23.36 -21.62
C TRP A 122 -16.04 24.89 -21.55
N ASN A 123 -15.03 25.48 -20.91
CA ASN A 123 -14.88 26.93 -20.88
C ASN A 123 -14.13 27.41 -22.13
N SER A 124 -14.83 28.11 -23.00
CA SER A 124 -14.27 28.60 -24.27
C SER A 124 -13.06 29.53 -24.11
N ALA A 125 -12.92 30.20 -22.96
CA ALA A 125 -11.78 31.08 -22.68
C ALA A 125 -10.43 30.32 -22.65
N TYR A 126 -10.44 29.02 -22.35
CA TYR A 126 -9.20 28.21 -22.27
C TYR A 126 -8.87 27.46 -23.56
N ASN A 127 -9.79 27.40 -24.53
CA ASN A 127 -9.62 26.69 -25.79
C ASN A 127 -8.99 25.30 -25.63
N PHE A 128 -9.43 24.58 -24.58
CA PHE A 128 -8.77 23.39 -24.05
C PHE A 128 -8.56 22.30 -25.10
N GLN A 129 -9.62 21.93 -25.81
CA GLN A 129 -9.56 20.82 -26.78
C GLN A 129 -8.56 21.11 -27.90
N ALA A 130 -8.54 22.32 -28.46
CA ALA A 130 -7.62 22.70 -29.51
C ALA A 130 -6.17 22.79 -29.01
N THR A 131 -5.97 23.24 -27.75
CA THR A 131 -4.66 23.35 -27.12
C THR A 131 -4.11 21.99 -26.74
N ARG A 132 -4.90 21.15 -26.08
CA ARG A 132 -4.49 19.86 -25.53
C ARG A 132 -4.67 18.67 -26.46
N GLY A 133 -5.43 18.80 -27.57
CA GLY A 133 -5.65 17.74 -28.54
C GLY A 133 -6.53 16.60 -28.06
N PHE A 134 -7.30 16.80 -26.97
CA PHE A 134 -8.33 15.87 -26.51
C PHE A 134 -9.51 16.63 -25.90
N GLY A 135 -10.69 16.04 -26.00
CA GLY A 135 -11.92 16.59 -25.44
C GLY A 135 -12.39 15.80 -24.22
N PHE A 136 -13.19 16.46 -23.36
CA PHE A 136 -13.92 15.84 -22.26
C PHE A 136 -15.40 15.78 -22.61
N TRP A 137 -15.98 14.56 -22.63
CA TRP A 137 -17.33 14.30 -23.11
C TRP A 137 -18.37 14.17 -21.99
N GLY A 138 -17.93 14.12 -20.74
CA GLY A 138 -18.79 13.99 -19.56
C GLY A 138 -18.39 12.84 -18.67
N LEU A 139 -19.24 12.54 -17.70
CA LEU A 139 -19.07 11.41 -16.78
C LEU A 139 -19.89 10.22 -17.26
N ARG A 140 -19.41 9.03 -16.99
CA ARG A 140 -20.13 7.78 -17.24
C ARG A 140 -19.98 6.86 -16.03
N GLY A 141 -21.09 6.49 -15.42
CA GLY A 141 -21.16 5.57 -14.29
C GLY A 141 -21.74 4.21 -14.68
N LEU A 142 -22.60 3.68 -13.81
CA LEU A 142 -23.30 2.42 -14.04
C LEU A 142 -24.29 2.53 -15.20
N ASN A 143 -24.42 1.45 -15.98
CA ASN A 143 -25.38 1.37 -17.08
C ASN A 143 -26.84 1.30 -16.62
N ALA A 144 -27.08 0.93 -15.35
CA ALA A 144 -28.38 0.86 -14.72
C ALA A 144 -28.25 1.02 -13.20
N THR A 145 -29.35 1.31 -12.53
CA THR A 145 -29.39 1.31 -11.07
C THR A 145 -29.17 -0.11 -10.54
N PRO A 146 -28.28 -0.32 -9.57
CA PRO A 146 -28.06 -1.63 -8.96
C PRO A 146 -29.29 -2.08 -8.16
N SER A 147 -29.53 -3.39 -8.18
CA SER A 147 -30.63 -4.02 -7.45
C SER A 147 -30.24 -5.45 -7.05
N ALA A 148 -31.03 -6.10 -6.18
CA ALA A 148 -30.80 -7.49 -5.82
C ALA A 148 -30.79 -8.44 -7.03
N SER A 149 -31.57 -8.15 -8.08
CA SER A 149 -31.62 -8.92 -9.34
C SER A 149 -30.54 -8.52 -10.34
N ASN A 150 -29.94 -7.34 -10.20
CA ASN A 150 -28.83 -6.84 -10.99
C ASN A 150 -27.81 -6.11 -10.10
N PRO A 151 -27.09 -6.83 -9.24
CA PRO A 151 -26.21 -6.22 -8.25
C PRO A 151 -24.95 -5.59 -8.87
N ALA A 152 -24.57 -6.01 -10.07
CA ALA A 152 -23.41 -5.52 -10.80
C ALA A 152 -23.79 -5.08 -12.22
N PRO A 153 -24.51 -3.94 -12.41
CA PRO A 153 -24.76 -3.38 -13.74
C PRO A 153 -23.45 -3.08 -14.46
N GLY A 154 -23.45 -3.03 -15.79
CA GLY A 154 -22.25 -2.72 -16.56
C GLY A 154 -21.72 -1.33 -16.26
N PHE A 155 -20.41 -1.19 -16.22
CA PHE A 155 -19.66 0.07 -16.08
C PHE A 155 -18.26 -0.13 -16.67
N PHE A 156 -17.44 0.92 -16.71
CA PHE A 156 -16.03 0.79 -17.11
C PHE A 156 -15.24 0.17 -15.98
N ASP A 157 -15.01 -1.15 -16.05
CA ASP A 157 -14.53 -2.01 -14.96
C ASP A 157 -13.13 -2.57 -15.16
N THR A 158 -12.58 -2.50 -16.37
CA THR A 158 -11.31 -3.15 -16.72
C THR A 158 -10.34 -2.18 -17.37
N ILE A 159 -9.24 -1.87 -16.67
CA ILE A 159 -8.17 -1.03 -17.17
C ILE A 159 -7.11 -1.91 -17.83
N ASN A 160 -6.76 -1.59 -19.09
CA ASN A 160 -5.79 -2.35 -19.88
C ASN A 160 -4.45 -1.60 -19.93
N TYR A 161 -3.42 -2.17 -19.29
CA TYR A 161 -2.08 -1.58 -19.22
C TYR A 161 -0.99 -2.65 -19.34
N LYS A 162 0.04 -2.42 -20.17
CA LYS A 162 1.14 -3.37 -20.41
C LYS A 162 0.63 -4.79 -20.73
N ASN A 163 -0.43 -4.89 -21.55
CA ASN A 163 -1.10 -6.14 -21.94
C ASN A 163 -1.70 -6.94 -20.76
N LYS A 164 -2.03 -6.29 -19.66
CA LYS A 164 -2.73 -6.88 -18.52
C LYS A 164 -4.03 -6.14 -18.22
N PRO A 165 -5.10 -6.86 -17.82
CA PRO A 165 -6.33 -6.26 -17.32
C PRO A 165 -6.19 -5.98 -15.82
N PHE A 166 -6.47 -4.75 -15.39
CA PHE A 166 -6.53 -4.35 -13.99
C PHE A 166 -7.98 -4.06 -13.61
N VAL A 167 -8.36 -4.44 -12.39
CA VAL A 167 -9.72 -4.28 -11.91
C VAL A 167 -9.97 -2.82 -11.51
N LYS A 168 -11.14 -2.29 -11.90
CA LYS A 168 -11.78 -1.18 -11.22
C LYS A 168 -12.89 -1.76 -10.37
N TYR A 169 -12.70 -1.78 -9.07
CA TYR A 169 -13.58 -2.48 -8.13
C TYR A 169 -14.96 -1.82 -8.03
N TYR A 170 -15.97 -2.65 -7.89
CA TYR A 170 -17.35 -2.26 -7.60
C TYR A 170 -18.04 -3.34 -6.78
N GLN A 171 -18.78 -2.95 -5.77
CA GLN A 171 -19.62 -3.83 -5.00
C GLN A 171 -20.92 -3.09 -4.62
N PHE A 172 -22.05 -3.71 -4.83
CA PHE A 172 -23.34 -3.30 -4.29
C PHE A 172 -23.72 -4.25 -3.15
N ASP A 173 -23.99 -3.67 -1.97
CA ASP A 173 -24.55 -4.40 -0.84
C ASP A 173 -26.08 -4.22 -0.85
N PRO A 174 -26.87 -5.24 -1.23
CA PRO A 174 -28.32 -5.12 -1.32
C PRO A 174 -28.98 -5.01 0.05
N ALA A 175 -28.35 -5.50 1.12
CA ALA A 175 -28.90 -5.44 2.48
C ALA A 175 -28.77 -4.02 3.06
N ALA A 176 -27.67 -3.36 2.81
CA ALA A 176 -27.43 -1.98 3.24
C ALA A 176 -27.87 -0.93 2.21
N GLY A 177 -28.11 -1.34 0.94
CA GLY A 177 -28.43 -0.44 -0.16
C GLY A 177 -27.28 0.49 -0.55
N ILE A 178 -26.03 0.13 -0.25
CA ILE A 178 -24.84 0.93 -0.49
C ILE A 178 -23.99 0.38 -1.63
N VAL A 179 -23.23 1.28 -2.26
CA VAL A 179 -22.22 0.94 -3.26
C VAL A 179 -20.85 1.23 -2.67
N ASN A 180 -19.99 0.22 -2.65
CA ASN A 180 -18.57 0.35 -2.33
C ASN A 180 -17.80 0.63 -3.62
N ALA A 181 -16.91 1.59 -3.59
CA ALA A 181 -16.17 2.18 -4.68
C ALA A 181 -17.06 2.98 -5.66
N ASP A 182 -16.41 3.84 -6.42
CA ASP A 182 -17.06 4.80 -7.30
C ASP A 182 -16.98 4.28 -8.76
N PRO A 183 -18.13 3.97 -9.40
CA PRO A 183 -18.15 3.45 -10.76
C PRO A 183 -17.81 4.50 -11.82
N ASP A 184 -17.93 5.80 -11.48
CA ASP A 184 -17.83 6.87 -12.47
C ASP A 184 -16.42 7.02 -13.04
N ILE A 185 -16.37 7.32 -14.35
CA ILE A 185 -15.18 7.80 -15.04
C ILE A 185 -15.48 9.08 -15.81
N GLY A 186 -14.48 9.91 -16.00
CA GLY A 186 -14.53 11.00 -16.97
C GLY A 186 -14.18 10.48 -18.37
N VAL A 187 -15.16 10.52 -19.27
CA VAL A 187 -14.97 10.06 -20.66
C VAL A 187 -14.30 11.14 -21.48
N THR A 188 -13.18 10.78 -22.10
CA THR A 188 -12.41 11.67 -22.98
C THR A 188 -12.22 11.05 -24.37
N GLY A 189 -11.80 11.86 -25.34
CA GLY A 189 -11.42 11.38 -26.65
C GLY A 189 -10.27 12.19 -27.22
N VAL A 190 -9.26 11.52 -27.77
CA VAL A 190 -8.15 12.17 -28.50
C VAL A 190 -8.68 12.72 -29.80
N THR A 191 -8.55 14.03 -30.02
CA THR A 191 -9.00 14.75 -31.22
C THR A 191 -7.85 15.17 -32.13
N ASP A 192 -6.64 15.25 -31.58
CA ASP A 192 -5.41 15.55 -32.32
C ASP A 192 -4.28 14.64 -31.81
N PRO A 193 -3.97 13.53 -32.52
CA PRO A 193 -2.93 12.59 -32.11
C PRO A 193 -1.49 13.18 -32.11
N ALA A 194 -1.29 14.35 -32.74
CA ALA A 194 -0.01 15.02 -32.68
C ALA A 194 0.24 15.72 -31.34
N LYS A 195 -0.84 15.99 -30.58
CA LYS A 195 -0.80 16.70 -29.28
C LYS A 195 -1.09 15.79 -28.10
N ALA A 196 -1.94 14.78 -28.26
CA ALA A 196 -2.39 13.93 -27.17
C ALA A 196 -2.31 12.45 -27.51
N THR A 197 -2.06 11.62 -26.48
CA THR A 197 -2.02 10.17 -26.58
C THR A 197 -2.83 9.55 -25.43
N ALA A 198 -3.68 8.58 -25.77
CA ALA A 198 -4.28 7.68 -24.79
C ALA A 198 -3.23 6.62 -24.39
N LEU A 199 -2.65 6.77 -23.20
CA LEU A 199 -1.60 5.87 -22.71
C LEU A 199 -2.18 4.58 -22.14
N VAL A 200 -3.38 4.66 -21.57
CA VAL A 200 -4.08 3.55 -20.92
C VAL A 200 -5.54 3.63 -21.31
N ASN A 201 -6.13 2.48 -21.61
CA ASN A 201 -7.56 2.39 -21.91
C ASN A 201 -8.32 1.68 -20.80
N VAL A 202 -9.61 1.99 -20.69
CA VAL A 202 -10.59 1.29 -19.86
C VAL A 202 -11.70 0.71 -20.72
N THR A 203 -12.16 -0.49 -20.35
CA THR A 203 -13.21 -1.22 -21.07
C THR A 203 -14.39 -1.44 -20.13
N ASN A 204 -15.59 -1.27 -20.64
CA ASN A 204 -16.81 -1.79 -20.04
C ASN A 204 -16.97 -3.25 -20.51
N SER A 205 -16.72 -4.21 -19.63
CA SER A 205 -16.71 -5.64 -19.97
C SER A 205 -18.07 -6.15 -20.46
N LYS A 206 -19.18 -5.52 -20.05
CA LYS A 206 -20.54 -5.92 -20.48
C LYS A 206 -20.94 -5.38 -21.84
N SER A 207 -20.50 -4.18 -22.21
CA SER A 207 -20.85 -3.56 -23.50
C SER A 207 -19.75 -3.67 -24.55
N GLY A 208 -18.51 -3.95 -24.15
CA GLY A 208 -17.34 -3.91 -25.02
C GLY A 208 -16.89 -2.48 -25.36
N GLU A 209 -17.52 -1.45 -24.80
CA GLU A 209 -17.12 -0.06 -25.01
C GLU A 209 -15.74 0.21 -24.42
N VAL A 210 -14.91 0.95 -25.17
CA VAL A 210 -13.54 1.31 -24.77
C VAL A 210 -13.41 2.83 -24.72
N ALA A 211 -12.80 3.36 -23.68
CA ALA A 211 -12.48 4.78 -23.54
C ALA A 211 -11.02 4.96 -23.04
N PRO A 212 -10.40 6.13 -23.26
CA PRO A 212 -9.13 6.46 -22.62
C PRO A 212 -9.28 6.52 -21.10
N TYR A 213 -8.39 5.83 -20.38
CA TYR A 213 -8.28 5.91 -18.92
C TYR A 213 -7.21 6.92 -18.47
N VAL A 214 -6.06 6.92 -19.16
CA VAL A 214 -5.03 7.94 -18.97
C VAL A 214 -4.72 8.59 -20.30
N VAL A 215 -4.91 9.90 -20.37
CA VAL A 215 -4.51 10.72 -21.53
C VAL A 215 -3.36 11.63 -21.13
N ARG A 216 -2.33 11.69 -21.99
CA ARG A 216 -1.23 12.65 -21.87
C ARG A 216 -1.22 13.62 -23.03
N SER A 217 -1.11 14.91 -22.74
CA SER A 217 -0.91 15.98 -23.72
C SER A 217 0.24 16.88 -23.27
N GLY A 218 1.45 16.61 -23.78
CA GLY A 218 2.65 17.29 -23.34
C GLY A 218 2.89 17.10 -21.83
N ASN A 219 2.78 18.21 -21.10
CA ASN A 219 2.91 18.26 -19.64
C ASN A 219 1.60 18.04 -18.87
N PHE A 220 0.48 17.85 -19.56
CA PHE A 220 -0.84 17.65 -18.96
C PHE A 220 -1.22 16.17 -18.99
N TRP A 221 -1.63 15.62 -17.82
CA TRP A 221 -2.06 14.26 -17.66
C TRP A 221 -3.49 14.23 -17.10
N TYR A 222 -4.35 13.42 -17.67
CA TYR A 222 -5.70 13.21 -17.16
C TYR A 222 -5.92 11.73 -16.83
N PHE A 223 -6.34 11.46 -15.60
CA PHE A 223 -6.81 10.15 -15.14
C PHE A 223 -8.33 10.16 -15.04
N ALA A 224 -8.98 9.21 -15.69
CA ALA A 224 -10.44 9.18 -15.83
C ALA A 224 -11.19 8.93 -14.52
N ASP A 225 -10.53 8.35 -13.49
CA ASP A 225 -11.13 8.14 -12.16
C ASP A 225 -10.18 8.53 -11.03
N MET A 226 -10.60 8.22 -9.79
CA MET A 226 -9.81 8.37 -8.58
C MET A 226 -9.24 7.00 -8.17
N PRO A 227 -7.95 6.67 -8.47
CA PRO A 227 -7.38 5.35 -8.20
C PRO A 227 -7.32 4.98 -6.72
N PHE A 228 -7.55 5.94 -5.82
CA PHE A 228 -7.54 5.74 -4.36
C PHE A 228 -8.89 5.35 -3.77
N SER A 229 -9.98 5.40 -4.54
CA SER A 229 -11.32 5.03 -4.04
C SER A 229 -11.44 3.55 -3.68
N TYR A 230 -10.61 2.71 -4.24
CA TYR A 230 -10.33 1.33 -3.86
C TYR A 230 -8.91 0.98 -4.29
N ILE A 231 -8.20 0.20 -3.48
CA ILE A 231 -6.87 -0.29 -3.81
C ILE A 231 -6.76 -1.79 -3.51
N GLY A 232 -6.05 -2.50 -4.37
CA GLY A 232 -5.83 -3.92 -4.22
C GLY A 232 -4.65 -4.40 -5.07
N PRO A 233 -4.18 -5.64 -4.88
CA PRO A 233 -2.99 -6.15 -5.55
C PRO A 233 -3.16 -6.39 -7.05
N ARG A 234 -4.38 -6.30 -7.59
CA ARG A 234 -4.72 -6.43 -9.03
C ARG A 234 -5.47 -5.22 -9.55
N ASP A 235 -5.49 -4.16 -8.77
CA ASP A 235 -6.26 -2.95 -9.05
C ASP A 235 -5.47 -1.95 -9.89
N ARG A 236 -6.21 -1.03 -10.54
CA ARG A 236 -5.65 0.08 -11.33
C ARG A 236 -4.74 1.04 -10.55
N TYR A 237 -4.76 0.92 -9.23
CA TYR A 237 -3.81 1.62 -8.37
C TYR A 237 -2.35 1.30 -8.76
N LEU A 238 -2.04 0.06 -9.18
CA LEU A 238 -0.71 -0.32 -9.67
C LEU A 238 -0.34 0.40 -10.98
N VAL A 239 -1.31 0.74 -11.81
CA VAL A 239 -1.07 1.53 -13.03
C VAL A 239 -0.62 2.94 -12.68
N LEU A 240 -1.28 3.59 -11.71
CA LEU A 240 -0.84 4.88 -11.20
C LEU A 240 0.58 4.81 -10.64
N THR A 241 0.88 3.79 -9.81
CA THR A 241 2.18 3.69 -9.14
C THR A 241 3.34 3.50 -10.13
N ASP A 242 3.14 2.78 -11.23
CA ASP A 242 4.14 2.69 -12.30
C ASP A 242 4.27 4.01 -13.08
N LEU A 243 3.16 4.65 -13.45
CA LEU A 243 3.16 5.93 -14.19
C LEU A 243 3.74 7.11 -13.39
N LEU A 244 3.77 7.05 -12.06
CA LEU A 244 4.41 8.08 -11.25
C LEU A 244 5.89 8.27 -11.61
N HIS A 245 6.60 7.23 -12.02
CA HIS A 245 7.97 7.34 -12.52
C HIS A 245 8.06 8.27 -13.74
N ASP A 246 7.16 8.08 -14.71
CA ASP A 246 7.14 8.88 -15.93
C ASP A 246 6.64 10.31 -15.67
N ILE A 247 5.64 10.46 -14.79
CA ILE A 247 5.09 11.76 -14.38
C ILE A 247 6.16 12.61 -13.69
N LEU A 248 6.92 12.00 -12.78
CA LEU A 248 7.98 12.71 -12.03
C LEU A 248 9.31 12.80 -12.78
N GLY A 249 9.46 12.05 -13.88
CA GLY A 249 10.72 11.96 -14.61
C GLY A 249 11.84 11.25 -13.82
N VAL A 250 11.47 10.38 -12.86
CA VAL A 250 12.40 9.60 -12.05
C VAL A 250 12.52 8.20 -12.65
N ASN A 251 13.66 7.89 -13.22
CA ASN A 251 13.88 6.62 -13.89
C ASN A 251 14.60 5.64 -12.97
N HIS A 252 13.84 4.90 -12.15
CA HIS A 252 14.39 3.76 -11.43
C HIS A 252 14.68 2.61 -12.41
N ALA A 253 15.75 1.88 -12.17
CA ALA A 253 16.03 0.65 -12.91
C ALA A 253 14.97 -0.40 -12.62
N GLU A 254 14.60 -1.19 -13.62
CA GLU A 254 13.68 -2.29 -13.42
C GLU A 254 14.28 -3.31 -12.44
N SER A 255 13.56 -3.58 -11.35
CA SER A 255 14.03 -4.41 -10.24
C SER A 255 12.83 -5.02 -9.51
N HIS A 256 12.73 -6.35 -9.54
CA HIS A 256 11.64 -7.06 -8.88
C HIS A 256 12.17 -7.87 -7.70
N LYS A 257 11.80 -7.46 -6.48
CA LYS A 257 12.25 -8.09 -5.24
C LYS A 257 11.09 -8.77 -4.54
N ALA A 258 11.39 -9.84 -3.79
CA ALA A 258 10.40 -10.55 -2.99
C ALA A 258 10.79 -10.60 -1.52
N LEU A 259 9.77 -10.64 -0.66
CA LEU A 259 9.88 -10.73 0.79
C LEU A 259 8.90 -11.78 1.32
N VAL A 260 9.31 -12.51 2.35
CA VAL A 260 8.43 -13.40 3.11
C VAL A 260 8.59 -13.19 4.61
N ARG A 261 7.46 -13.16 5.32
CA ARG A 261 7.38 -13.04 6.76
C ARG A 261 6.57 -14.19 7.36
N LEU A 262 7.09 -14.81 8.43
CA LEU A 262 6.36 -15.74 9.26
C LEU A 262 5.65 -14.93 10.35
N GLU A 263 4.32 -15.05 10.41
CA GLU A 263 3.43 -14.14 11.14
C GLU A 263 3.01 -14.73 12.48
N ASP A 264 2.60 -13.87 13.44
CA ASP A 264 2.00 -14.21 14.73
C ASP A 264 2.82 -15.20 15.57
N VAL A 265 4.14 -15.00 15.59
CA VAL A 265 5.04 -15.90 16.29
C VAL A 265 5.16 -15.48 17.75
N GLY A 266 4.28 -16.02 18.59
CA GLY A 266 4.18 -15.79 20.03
C GLY A 266 4.58 -17.00 20.88
N ALA A 267 4.27 -16.95 22.19
CA ALA A 267 4.65 -17.98 23.16
C ALA A 267 4.09 -19.37 22.86
N LEU A 268 2.95 -19.46 22.19
CA LEU A 268 2.27 -20.71 21.83
C LEU A 268 2.75 -21.33 20.52
N VAL A 269 3.71 -20.72 19.83
CA VAL A 269 4.20 -21.19 18.52
C VAL A 269 4.74 -22.62 18.59
N SER A 270 4.46 -23.40 17.57
CA SER A 270 4.99 -24.74 17.37
C SER A 270 6.47 -24.67 16.90
N LEU A 271 7.38 -25.14 17.73
CA LEU A 271 8.81 -25.23 17.36
C LEU A 271 9.04 -26.16 16.15
N PRO A 272 8.38 -27.33 16.02
CA PRO A 272 8.49 -28.15 14.80
C PRO A 272 8.07 -27.40 13.54
N SER A 273 6.94 -26.68 13.55
CA SER A 273 6.45 -25.90 12.40
C SER A 273 7.45 -24.82 12.00
N MET A 274 7.99 -24.08 12.98
CA MET A 274 9.01 -23.05 12.74
C MET A 274 10.31 -23.64 12.16
N LYS A 275 10.74 -24.84 12.63
CA LYS A 275 11.89 -25.52 12.06
C LYS A 275 11.66 -25.94 10.62
N THR A 276 10.51 -26.53 10.32
CA THR A 276 10.13 -26.95 8.96
C THR A 276 10.18 -25.78 7.97
N LEU A 277 9.56 -24.66 8.33
CA LEU A 277 9.55 -23.45 7.48
C LEU A 277 10.95 -22.85 7.33
N SER A 278 11.70 -22.72 8.43
CA SER A 278 13.06 -22.15 8.40
C SER A 278 14.04 -23.00 7.60
N ASP A 279 13.97 -24.33 7.72
CA ASP A 279 14.81 -25.25 6.97
C ASP A 279 14.51 -25.21 5.47
N TYR A 280 13.22 -25.14 5.12
CA TYR A 280 12.81 -25.04 3.73
C TYR A 280 13.31 -23.73 3.11
N LEU A 281 13.05 -22.57 3.75
CA LEU A 281 13.47 -21.25 3.26
C LEU A 281 15.01 -21.19 3.11
N ASN A 282 15.75 -21.68 4.11
CA ASN A 282 17.22 -21.75 4.05
C ASN A 282 17.70 -22.66 2.90
N SER A 283 17.06 -23.82 2.67
CA SER A 283 17.40 -24.74 1.58
C SER A 283 17.21 -24.14 0.19
N LYS A 284 16.29 -23.19 0.07
CA LYS A 284 16.00 -22.42 -1.17
C LYS A 284 16.83 -21.14 -1.29
N ASN A 285 17.68 -20.81 -0.30
CA ASN A 285 18.38 -19.53 -0.16
C ASN A 285 17.42 -18.33 -0.15
N VAL A 286 16.26 -18.47 0.44
CA VAL A 286 15.24 -17.42 0.60
C VAL A 286 15.43 -16.74 1.96
N PRO A 287 15.90 -15.49 2.01
CA PRO A 287 15.88 -14.69 3.22
C PRO A 287 14.43 -14.48 3.69
N PHE A 288 14.23 -14.46 5.00
CA PHE A 288 12.89 -14.32 5.57
C PHE A 288 12.92 -13.51 6.87
N SER A 289 11.76 -13.18 7.38
CA SER A 289 11.61 -12.58 8.70
C SER A 289 10.55 -13.29 9.53
N VAL A 290 10.58 -13.02 10.82
CA VAL A 290 9.65 -13.57 11.81
C VAL A 290 9.05 -12.41 12.59
N ALA A 291 7.73 -12.25 12.51
CA ALA A 291 6.94 -11.29 13.27
C ALA A 291 6.73 -11.84 14.69
N ALA A 292 7.54 -11.34 15.62
CA ALA A 292 7.62 -11.86 16.97
C ALA A 292 6.82 -11.04 17.98
N ILE A 293 5.97 -11.71 18.77
CA ILE A 293 5.20 -11.14 19.88
C ILE A 293 5.93 -11.49 21.18
N PRO A 294 6.61 -10.52 21.83
CA PRO A 294 7.51 -10.82 22.96
C PRO A 294 6.79 -11.14 24.27
N TYR A 295 5.52 -10.77 24.42
CA TYR A 295 4.76 -11.02 25.64
C TYR A 295 3.37 -11.52 25.26
N TYR A 296 3.09 -12.78 25.50
CA TYR A 296 1.75 -13.34 25.25
C TYR A 296 0.79 -12.96 26.38
N ALA A 297 -0.36 -12.41 26.03
CA ALA A 297 -1.42 -12.00 26.95
C ALA A 297 -2.77 -12.54 26.46
N ASP A 298 -3.33 -13.52 27.18
CA ASP A 298 -4.68 -14.05 26.97
C ASP A 298 -5.50 -13.85 28.27
N PRO A 299 -6.04 -12.63 28.47
CA PRO A 299 -6.67 -12.27 29.73
C PRO A 299 -7.98 -13.02 30.01
N LEU A 300 -8.63 -13.57 28.99
CA LEU A 300 -9.88 -14.33 29.12
C LEU A 300 -9.67 -15.83 28.98
N GLY A 301 -8.45 -16.30 28.79
CA GLY A 301 -8.09 -17.70 28.72
C GLY A 301 -8.69 -18.41 27.51
N ALA A 302 -8.82 -17.74 26.37
CA ALA A 302 -9.43 -18.33 25.18
C ALA A 302 -8.72 -19.62 24.73
N TYR A 303 -7.39 -19.67 24.89
CA TYR A 303 -6.56 -20.83 24.59
C TYR A 303 -6.12 -21.63 25.82
N ASN A 304 -6.68 -21.34 27.01
CA ASN A 304 -6.30 -21.96 28.26
C ASN A 304 -7.52 -22.35 29.13
N GLY A 305 -8.60 -22.83 28.50
CA GLY A 305 -9.80 -23.32 29.20
C GLY A 305 -10.51 -22.26 30.05
N GLY A 306 -10.47 -20.99 29.68
CA GLY A 306 -11.07 -19.88 30.41
C GLY A 306 -10.19 -19.31 31.53
N VAL A 307 -8.95 -19.79 31.68
CA VAL A 307 -8.02 -19.33 32.71
C VAL A 307 -7.04 -18.33 32.08
N ALA A 308 -7.01 -17.08 32.58
CA ALA A 308 -6.12 -16.05 32.08
C ALA A 308 -4.65 -16.52 32.03
N GLN A 309 -3.97 -16.23 30.94
CA GLN A 309 -2.59 -16.63 30.72
C GLN A 309 -1.73 -15.44 30.29
N TYR A 310 -0.56 -15.30 30.93
CA TYR A 310 0.41 -14.25 30.65
C TYR A 310 1.81 -14.88 30.61
N VAL A 311 2.43 -14.87 29.43
CA VAL A 311 3.72 -15.56 29.22
C VAL A 311 4.76 -14.57 28.67
N PRO A 312 5.60 -13.99 29.55
CA PRO A 312 6.70 -13.14 29.10
C PRO A 312 7.75 -13.95 28.33
N LEU A 313 8.54 -13.30 27.48
CA LEU A 313 9.58 -13.95 26.68
C LEU A 313 10.55 -14.80 27.54
N SER A 314 10.80 -14.38 28.78
CA SER A 314 11.63 -15.14 29.74
C SER A 314 11.10 -16.54 30.06
N GLN A 315 9.80 -16.75 29.98
CA GLN A 315 9.12 -18.03 30.23
C GLN A 315 8.71 -18.76 28.93
N ALA A 316 8.66 -18.05 27.80
CA ALA A 316 8.26 -18.56 26.48
C ALA A 316 9.39 -19.37 25.83
N LYS A 317 9.69 -20.58 26.32
CA LYS A 317 10.80 -21.41 25.81
C LYS A 317 10.65 -21.74 24.34
N ASN A 318 9.46 -22.14 23.88
CA ASN A 318 9.22 -22.49 22.49
C ASN A 318 9.49 -21.28 21.55
N LEU A 319 9.05 -20.10 21.96
CA LEU A 319 9.30 -18.87 21.20
C LEU A 319 10.82 -18.60 21.09
N ARG A 320 11.54 -18.62 22.23
CA ARG A 320 13.00 -18.38 22.21
C ARG A 320 13.75 -19.39 21.34
N ASP A 321 13.40 -20.68 21.45
CA ASP A 321 14.01 -21.74 20.63
C ASP A 321 13.68 -21.55 19.14
N SER A 322 12.44 -21.17 18.81
CA SER A 322 12.00 -20.88 17.45
C SER A 322 12.73 -19.68 16.84
N LEU A 323 12.84 -18.58 17.58
CA LEU A 323 13.55 -17.39 17.12
C LEU A 323 15.07 -17.66 16.99
N THR A 324 15.66 -18.42 17.93
CA THR A 324 17.08 -18.84 17.84
C THR A 324 17.31 -19.67 16.59
N TYR A 325 16.42 -20.64 16.32
CA TYR A 325 16.53 -21.50 15.16
C TYR A 325 16.38 -20.72 13.86
N ALA A 326 15.32 -19.90 13.75
CA ALA A 326 15.07 -19.07 12.58
C ALA A 326 16.24 -18.14 12.26
N LYS A 327 16.82 -17.46 13.29
CA LYS A 327 18.02 -16.63 13.11
C LYS A 327 19.23 -17.44 12.62
N GLY A 328 19.42 -18.64 13.13
CA GLY A 328 20.47 -19.55 12.67
C GLY A 328 20.31 -19.99 11.21
N LYS A 329 19.11 -19.83 10.63
CA LYS A 329 18.76 -20.11 9.23
C LYS A 329 18.68 -18.85 8.36
N GLY A 330 19.08 -17.68 8.87
CA GLY A 330 19.08 -16.42 8.13
C GLY A 330 17.79 -15.58 8.29
N GLY A 331 16.91 -15.95 9.24
CA GLY A 331 15.72 -15.17 9.57
C GLY A 331 16.04 -13.88 10.33
N GLU A 332 15.38 -12.76 9.98
CA GLU A 332 15.42 -11.50 10.71
C GLU A 332 14.19 -11.36 11.60
N ILE A 333 14.28 -10.59 12.67
CA ILE A 333 13.18 -10.39 13.61
C ILE A 333 12.47 -9.07 13.30
N VAL A 334 11.15 -9.12 13.16
CA VAL A 334 10.23 -7.99 13.15
C VAL A 334 9.48 -8.01 14.47
N MET A 335 9.40 -6.89 15.17
CA MET A 335 8.60 -6.82 16.41
C MET A 335 7.13 -6.60 16.04
N HIS A 336 6.26 -7.54 16.43
CA HIS A 336 4.83 -7.54 16.12
C HIS A 336 4.01 -7.22 17.38
N GLY A 337 3.83 -5.93 17.65
CA GLY A 337 3.28 -5.51 18.94
C GLY A 337 4.21 -5.81 20.11
N TYR A 338 3.70 -5.58 21.32
CA TYR A 338 4.29 -6.06 22.57
C TYR A 338 3.50 -7.25 23.11
N THR A 339 2.16 -7.14 23.15
CA THR A 339 1.29 -8.18 23.70
C THR A 339 0.30 -8.76 22.69
N HIS A 340 0.11 -8.12 21.55
CA HIS A 340 -0.95 -8.45 20.59
C HIS A 340 -2.34 -8.55 21.26
N GLN A 341 -2.56 -7.73 22.30
CA GLN A 341 -3.80 -7.73 23.08
C GLN A 341 -4.02 -6.35 23.71
N TYR A 342 -5.25 -5.85 23.63
CA TYR A 342 -5.69 -4.66 24.35
C TYR A 342 -6.65 -5.01 25.47
N GLY A 343 -6.29 -4.66 26.72
CA GLY A 343 -7.15 -4.86 27.86
C GLY A 343 -7.65 -6.31 28.03
N ASN A 344 -8.84 -6.45 28.58
CA ASN A 344 -9.51 -7.74 28.81
C ASN A 344 -10.71 -7.92 27.87
N ILE A 345 -10.53 -7.63 26.60
CA ILE A 345 -11.58 -7.75 25.58
C ILE A 345 -11.35 -8.95 24.67
N LYS A 346 -12.42 -9.41 24.04
CA LYS A 346 -12.37 -10.34 22.93
C LYS A 346 -12.27 -9.57 21.61
N ASN A 347 -11.49 -10.09 20.68
CA ASN A 347 -11.56 -9.65 19.30
C ASN A 347 -12.97 -10.00 18.76
N PRO A 348 -13.77 -9.04 18.28
CA PRO A 348 -15.14 -9.30 17.84
C PRO A 348 -15.20 -10.12 16.54
N HIS A 349 -14.11 -10.23 15.79
CA HIS A 349 -14.03 -10.99 14.55
C HIS A 349 -13.71 -12.46 14.82
N THR A 350 -12.78 -12.75 15.73
CA THR A 350 -12.37 -14.12 16.08
C THR A 350 -13.08 -14.66 17.34
N GLY A 351 -13.63 -13.78 18.17
CA GLY A 351 -14.30 -14.13 19.42
C GLY A 351 -13.36 -14.54 20.54
N VAL A 352 -12.05 -14.39 20.38
CA VAL A 352 -11.02 -14.82 21.35
C VAL A 352 -10.24 -13.64 21.93
N SER A 353 -9.54 -13.86 23.05
CA SER A 353 -8.47 -12.98 23.53
C SER A 353 -7.12 -13.64 23.30
N GLY A 354 -6.04 -12.86 23.39
CA GLY A 354 -4.70 -13.31 23.01
C GLY A 354 -4.39 -13.12 21.51
N ASP A 355 -5.34 -12.53 20.79
CA ASP A 355 -5.25 -12.18 19.37
C ASP A 355 -6.12 -10.92 19.14
N ASP A 356 -5.66 -9.75 19.59
CA ASP A 356 -6.41 -8.50 19.52
C ASP A 356 -5.54 -7.38 18.95
N TYR A 357 -6.16 -6.23 18.71
CA TYR A 357 -5.57 -5.09 17.99
C TYR A 357 -4.50 -4.31 18.77
N GLU A 358 -4.22 -4.58 19.99
CA GLU A 358 -3.29 -3.92 20.93
C GLU A 358 -3.34 -2.37 20.95
N PHE A 359 -3.25 -1.68 19.81
CA PHE A 359 -3.17 -0.22 19.66
C PHE A 359 -4.46 0.42 19.13
N TRP A 360 -5.53 -0.37 19.01
CA TRP A 360 -6.83 0.07 18.53
C TRP A 360 -7.95 -0.64 19.27
N ASN A 361 -8.97 0.06 19.69
CA ASN A 361 -10.17 -0.56 20.23
C ASN A 361 -11.12 -0.90 19.08
N ILE A 362 -11.10 -2.14 18.65
CA ILE A 362 -11.91 -2.60 17.51
C ILE A 362 -13.41 -2.64 17.83
N VAL A 363 -13.80 -2.78 19.11
CA VAL A 363 -15.20 -2.79 19.53
C VAL A 363 -15.84 -1.41 19.34
N THR A 364 -15.12 -0.35 19.68
CA THR A 364 -15.58 1.04 19.53
C THR A 364 -15.10 1.70 18.24
N ASN A 365 -14.26 1.00 17.49
CA ASN A 365 -13.59 1.50 16.28
C ASN A 365 -12.93 2.87 16.52
N SER A 366 -12.07 2.92 17.52
CA SER A 366 -11.39 4.16 17.95
C SER A 366 -10.01 3.86 18.52
N PRO A 367 -9.12 4.87 18.67
CA PRO A 367 -7.91 4.71 19.46
C PRO A 367 -8.22 4.15 20.86
N VAL A 368 -7.31 3.38 21.43
CA VAL A 368 -7.42 2.90 22.81
C VAL A 368 -7.46 4.06 23.79
N ALA A 369 -8.08 3.88 24.96
CA ALA A 369 -8.27 4.97 25.94
C ALA A 369 -6.94 5.57 26.45
N GLU A 370 -5.88 4.76 26.51
CA GLU A 370 -4.53 5.14 26.98
C GLU A 370 -3.67 5.74 25.86
N ASP A 371 -4.21 5.85 24.62
CA ASP A 371 -3.45 6.26 23.45
C ASP A 371 -2.76 7.62 23.66
N SER A 372 -1.46 7.53 23.86
CA SER A 372 -0.56 8.68 24.00
C SER A 372 0.86 8.25 23.60
N THR A 373 1.66 9.21 23.18
CA THR A 373 3.07 8.96 22.85
C THR A 373 3.80 8.19 23.95
N ASN A 374 3.61 8.58 25.21
CA ASN A 374 4.32 7.94 26.33
C ASN A 374 3.85 6.50 26.57
N TRP A 375 2.56 6.23 26.47
CA TRP A 375 2.04 4.87 26.63
C TRP A 375 2.57 3.94 25.53
N VAL A 376 2.53 4.39 24.28
CA VAL A 376 3.04 3.64 23.14
C VAL A 376 4.54 3.39 23.28
N LEU A 377 5.33 4.43 23.57
CA LEU A 377 6.78 4.29 23.78
C LEU A 377 7.11 3.32 24.92
N GLY A 378 6.31 3.31 25.99
CA GLY A 378 6.46 2.35 27.08
C GLY A 378 6.37 0.90 26.59
N ARG A 379 5.36 0.59 25.76
CA ARG A 379 5.16 -0.76 25.19
C ARG A 379 6.26 -1.13 24.19
N LEU A 380 6.57 -0.23 23.26
CA LEU A 380 7.61 -0.46 22.24
C LEU A 380 8.98 -0.71 22.90
N ASN A 381 9.36 0.14 23.86
CA ASN A 381 10.64 0.01 24.54
C ASN A 381 10.70 -1.26 25.40
N ALA A 382 9.61 -1.67 26.03
CA ALA A 382 9.54 -2.93 26.77
C ALA A 382 9.76 -4.13 25.84
N GLY A 383 9.08 -4.18 24.70
CA GLY A 383 9.23 -5.24 23.72
C GLY A 383 10.65 -5.31 23.13
N VAL A 384 11.20 -4.15 22.74
CA VAL A 384 12.58 -4.05 22.24
C VAL A 384 13.59 -4.51 23.31
N ALA A 385 13.40 -4.12 24.57
CA ALA A 385 14.28 -4.53 25.66
C ALA A 385 14.22 -6.05 25.92
N ASP A 386 13.00 -6.63 25.89
CA ASP A 386 12.81 -8.08 26.05
C ASP A 386 13.44 -8.86 24.90
N LEU A 387 13.22 -8.47 23.66
CA LEU A 387 13.84 -9.11 22.49
C LEU A 387 15.37 -8.99 22.52
N ASN A 388 15.91 -7.82 22.82
CA ASN A 388 17.34 -7.58 22.87
C ASN A 388 18.04 -8.41 23.96
N ARG A 389 17.38 -8.60 25.12
CA ARG A 389 17.92 -9.42 26.24
C ARG A 389 18.26 -10.84 25.80
N TYR A 390 17.55 -11.40 24.83
CA TYR A 390 17.79 -12.74 24.31
C TYR A 390 18.50 -12.76 22.95
N GLY A 391 19.00 -11.60 22.49
CA GLY A 391 19.73 -11.49 21.23
C GLY A 391 18.85 -11.46 19.98
N PHE A 392 17.57 -11.10 20.12
CA PHE A 392 16.57 -11.02 19.03
C PHE A 392 16.30 -9.57 18.59
N ALA A 393 17.35 -8.75 18.47
CA ALA A 393 17.21 -7.35 18.06
C ALA A 393 16.31 -7.21 16.81
N PRO A 394 15.17 -6.50 16.90
CA PRO A 394 14.26 -6.36 15.77
C PRO A 394 14.80 -5.36 14.74
N VAL A 395 14.67 -5.70 13.44
CA VAL A 395 15.08 -4.85 12.32
C VAL A 395 13.95 -3.94 11.84
N ALA A 396 12.71 -4.25 12.20
CA ALA A 396 11.51 -3.51 11.80
C ALA A 396 10.40 -3.68 12.83
N TRP A 397 9.40 -2.82 12.70
CA TRP A 397 8.14 -2.84 13.43
C TRP A 397 6.98 -3.32 12.56
N GLU A 398 6.02 -3.97 13.18
CA GLU A 398 4.72 -4.28 12.62
C GLU A 398 3.63 -4.08 13.68
N THR A 399 2.56 -3.41 13.28
CA THR A 399 1.40 -3.17 14.13
C THR A 399 0.46 -4.37 14.11
N PRO A 400 0.05 -4.94 15.24
CA PRO A 400 -0.99 -5.97 15.30
C PRO A 400 -2.24 -5.56 14.50
N HIS A 401 -2.70 -6.46 13.62
CA HIS A 401 -3.83 -6.23 12.70
C HIS A 401 -3.74 -4.91 11.89
N TYR A 402 -2.55 -4.33 11.75
CA TYR A 402 -2.26 -3.08 11.00
C TYR A 402 -2.97 -1.83 11.53
N HIS A 403 -3.73 -1.92 12.64
CA HIS A 403 -4.50 -0.81 13.19
C HIS A 403 -3.80 -0.19 14.39
N SER A 404 -3.46 1.07 14.26
CA SER A 404 -3.01 1.93 15.37
C SER A 404 -3.38 3.38 15.07
N SER A 405 -3.48 4.22 16.10
CA SER A 405 -3.71 5.65 15.91
C SER A 405 -2.57 6.33 15.16
N ALA A 406 -2.82 7.54 14.67
CA ALA A 406 -1.78 8.40 14.12
C ALA A 406 -0.68 8.73 15.15
N ILE A 407 -1.05 8.84 16.44
CA ILE A 407 -0.11 9.05 17.55
C ILE A 407 0.78 7.82 17.72
N SER A 408 0.19 6.62 17.74
CA SER A 408 0.90 5.35 17.84
C SER A 408 1.87 5.15 16.68
N SER A 409 1.44 5.42 15.44
CA SER A 409 2.28 5.28 14.25
C SER A 409 3.49 6.23 14.27
N ARG A 410 3.29 7.50 14.69
CA ARG A 410 4.39 8.46 14.85
C ARG A 410 5.34 8.08 15.99
N ALA A 411 4.82 7.54 17.09
CA ALA A 411 5.65 7.04 18.19
C ALA A 411 6.50 5.84 17.72
N ALA A 412 5.91 4.90 16.96
CA ALA A 412 6.66 3.79 16.37
C ALA A 412 7.78 4.27 15.44
N ALA A 413 7.52 5.29 14.62
CA ALA A 413 8.53 5.91 13.74
C ALA A 413 9.73 6.52 14.50
N SER A 414 9.55 6.87 15.77
CA SER A 414 10.65 7.39 16.61
C SER A 414 11.52 6.29 17.22
N VAL A 415 11.05 5.05 17.28
CA VAL A 415 11.75 3.88 17.83
C VAL A 415 12.35 3.01 16.72
N PHE A 416 11.61 2.82 15.64
CA PHE A 416 12.00 1.96 14.53
C PHE A 416 12.26 2.76 13.25
N ASN A 417 13.43 2.55 12.65
CA ASN A 417 13.75 3.16 11.35
C ASN A 417 12.91 2.59 10.19
N THR A 418 12.26 1.45 10.41
CA THR A 418 11.52 0.74 9.36
C THR A 418 10.29 0.07 9.95
N THR A 419 9.17 0.17 9.24
CA THR A 419 8.00 -0.68 9.43
C THR A 419 7.90 -1.66 8.26
N TYR A 420 7.38 -2.87 8.50
CA TYR A 420 7.14 -3.87 7.49
C TYR A 420 5.69 -4.34 7.58
N GLN A 421 4.79 -3.65 6.87
CA GLN A 421 3.34 -3.84 7.02
C GLN A 421 2.54 -3.10 5.95
N ARG A 422 1.22 -3.34 5.90
CA ARG A 422 0.21 -2.38 5.44
C ARG A 422 0.05 -1.29 6.48
N VAL A 423 -0.44 -0.13 6.08
CA VAL A 423 -0.63 0.98 7.03
C VAL A 423 -2.05 1.54 6.88
N VAL A 424 -2.68 1.81 8.02
CA VAL A 424 -3.94 2.58 8.05
C VAL A 424 -3.62 4.02 8.42
N TYR A 425 -4.02 4.94 7.55
CA TYR A 425 -3.90 6.39 7.76
C TYR A 425 -5.25 6.97 8.15
N PHE A 426 -5.22 8.01 8.96
CA PHE A 426 -6.42 8.72 9.38
C PHE A 426 -6.32 10.19 9.02
N THR A 427 -7.47 10.80 8.69
CA THR A 427 -7.55 12.24 8.38
C THR A 427 -7.49 13.13 9.62
N ALA A 428 -7.50 12.54 10.83
CA ALA A 428 -7.30 13.22 12.11
C ALA A 428 -6.66 12.29 13.14
N ASP A 429 -6.01 12.84 14.16
CA ASP A 429 -5.39 12.06 15.24
C ASP A 429 -6.44 11.38 16.15
N GLN A 430 -7.60 12.01 16.30
CA GLN A 430 -8.78 11.47 16.99
C GLN A 430 -9.95 11.44 16.01
N PRO A 431 -10.08 10.38 15.18
CA PRO A 431 -11.02 10.37 14.07
C PRO A 431 -12.47 10.28 14.53
N LYS A 432 -13.34 11.05 13.86
CA LYS A 432 -14.80 11.07 14.06
C LYS A 432 -15.49 10.54 12.81
N PHE A 433 -15.59 9.22 12.68
CA PHE A 433 -16.12 8.56 11.48
C PHE A 433 -17.62 8.78 11.23
N ASN A 434 -18.38 9.14 12.26
CA ASN A 434 -19.84 9.31 12.18
C ASN A 434 -20.27 10.79 12.24
N ALA A 435 -19.35 11.75 12.02
CA ALA A 435 -19.69 13.16 11.98
C ALA A 435 -20.55 13.47 10.75
N ALA A 436 -21.60 14.26 10.92
CA ALA A 436 -22.50 14.66 9.82
C ALA A 436 -21.81 15.58 8.80
N THR A 437 -20.82 16.34 9.25
CA THR A 437 -19.98 17.19 8.40
C THR A 437 -18.52 16.95 8.73
N ALA A 438 -17.64 17.08 7.75
CA ALA A 438 -16.21 16.89 7.90
C ALA A 438 -15.86 15.59 8.64
N LYS A 439 -16.56 14.48 8.30
CA LYS A 439 -16.26 13.17 8.89
C LYS A 439 -14.82 12.75 8.56
N ASP A 440 -14.21 12.02 9.47
CA ASP A 440 -12.88 11.49 9.26
C ASP A 440 -12.93 10.16 8.49
N PHE A 441 -11.83 9.84 7.82
CA PHE A 441 -11.68 8.63 7.03
C PHE A 441 -10.49 7.82 7.54
N ALA A 442 -10.67 6.50 7.56
CA ALA A 442 -9.61 5.51 7.68
C ALA A 442 -9.23 5.02 6.29
N LEU A 443 -7.94 5.04 5.98
CA LEU A 443 -7.39 4.81 4.65
C LEU A 443 -6.35 3.70 4.75
N GLY A 444 -6.79 2.46 4.56
CA GLY A 444 -5.86 1.33 4.44
C GLY A 444 -5.05 1.45 3.15
N GLN A 445 -3.73 1.33 3.23
CA GLN A 445 -2.87 1.42 2.06
C GLN A 445 -1.84 0.31 2.02
N ILE A 446 -1.81 -0.42 0.89
CA ILE A 446 -0.75 -1.32 0.49
C ILE A 446 0.20 -0.57 -0.44
N PHE A 447 1.48 -0.94 -0.42
CA PHE A 447 2.48 -0.31 -1.28
C PHE A 447 3.08 -1.32 -2.24
N PRO A 448 3.26 -0.97 -3.52
CA PRO A 448 3.91 -1.85 -4.49
C PRO A 448 5.44 -1.81 -4.38
N TYR A 449 6.01 -0.81 -3.73
CA TYR A 449 7.45 -0.56 -3.55
C TYR A 449 7.72 0.01 -2.15
N VAL A 450 9.00 0.10 -1.76
CA VAL A 450 9.41 0.68 -0.48
C VAL A 450 9.08 2.18 -0.45
N ILE A 451 8.41 2.63 0.59
CA ILE A 451 8.19 4.05 0.87
C ILE A 451 9.30 4.53 1.79
N LYS A 452 10.12 5.47 1.34
CA LYS A 452 11.25 5.99 2.14
C LYS A 452 10.77 6.86 3.29
N LYS A 453 9.65 7.59 3.08
CA LYS A 453 9.00 8.39 4.12
C LYS A 453 7.52 8.57 3.83
N ASP A 454 6.68 7.98 4.66
CA ASP A 454 5.22 8.11 4.59
C ASP A 454 4.70 9.38 5.30
N TYR A 455 3.37 9.50 5.41
CA TYR A 455 2.69 10.61 6.07
C TYR A 455 2.99 10.68 7.58
N TYR A 456 3.24 9.54 8.23
CA TYR A 456 3.60 9.47 9.65
C TYR A 456 5.11 9.60 9.90
N GLY A 457 5.92 9.71 8.84
CA GLY A 457 7.38 9.79 8.92
C GLY A 457 8.09 8.44 8.95
N GLN A 458 7.36 7.33 8.71
CA GLN A 458 7.89 5.98 8.70
C GLN A 458 8.52 5.66 7.34
N ARG A 459 9.57 4.84 7.36
CA ARG A 459 10.00 4.08 6.19
C ARG A 459 9.21 2.78 6.17
N VAL A 460 8.50 2.50 5.07
CA VAL A 460 7.63 1.33 4.97
C VAL A 460 8.17 0.34 3.95
N VAL A 461 8.50 -0.86 4.41
CA VAL A 461 8.73 -2.04 3.58
C VAL A 461 7.35 -2.62 3.23
N PRO A 462 7.06 -2.86 1.95
CA PRO A 462 5.72 -3.24 1.51
C PRO A 462 5.33 -4.65 1.98
N GLU A 463 4.03 -4.80 2.22
CA GLU A 463 3.32 -6.07 2.23
C GLU A 463 2.17 -5.95 1.24
N SER A 464 2.35 -6.55 0.06
CA SER A 464 1.55 -6.24 -1.12
C SER A 464 0.68 -7.39 -1.61
N LEU A 465 0.96 -8.64 -1.22
CA LEU A 465 0.31 -9.81 -1.80
C LEU A 465 -0.75 -10.45 -0.90
N GLY A 466 -0.71 -10.19 0.43
CA GLY A 466 -1.56 -10.85 1.41
C GLY A 466 -0.93 -12.16 1.93
N ASN A 467 -1.77 -13.06 2.42
CA ASN A 467 -1.40 -14.35 3.02
C ASN A 467 -2.35 -15.45 2.55
N ILE A 468 -1.93 -16.70 2.73
CA ILE A 468 -2.83 -17.84 2.52
C ILE A 468 -3.82 -17.91 3.68
N GLU A 469 -5.11 -18.07 3.35
CA GLU A 469 -6.18 -18.34 4.30
C GLU A 469 -6.97 -19.56 3.86
N TYR A 470 -7.39 -20.36 4.82
CA TYR A 470 -8.23 -21.53 4.60
C TYR A 470 -9.58 -21.37 5.30
N ASP A 471 -10.63 -21.73 4.60
CA ASP A 471 -11.94 -21.90 5.23
C ASP A 471 -11.91 -23.13 6.14
N ILE A 472 -11.84 -22.89 7.44
CA ILE A 472 -11.87 -23.92 8.48
C ILE A 472 -13.09 -23.76 9.39
N HIS A 473 -14.22 -23.25 8.87
CA HIS A 473 -15.43 -22.97 9.66
C HIS A 473 -15.96 -24.18 10.45
N THR A 474 -15.59 -25.41 10.08
CA THR A 474 -15.90 -26.61 10.84
C THR A 474 -15.13 -26.72 12.16
N ILE A 475 -14.01 -26.01 12.28
CA ILE A 475 -13.14 -25.92 13.47
C ILE A 475 -13.33 -24.56 14.11
N ASP A 476 -13.26 -23.49 13.31
CA ASP A 476 -13.49 -22.11 13.70
C ASP A 476 -14.64 -21.52 12.87
N PRO A 477 -15.84 -21.32 13.45
CA PRO A 477 -17.00 -20.77 12.73
C PRO A 477 -16.81 -19.36 12.15
N THR A 478 -15.79 -18.63 12.58
CA THR A 478 -15.47 -17.30 12.05
C THR A 478 -14.63 -17.35 10.78
N SER A 479 -13.96 -18.48 10.54
CA SER A 479 -13.10 -18.71 9.36
C SER A 479 -13.92 -19.31 8.21
N ASN A 480 -14.43 -18.47 7.33
CA ASN A 480 -15.29 -18.84 6.19
C ASN A 480 -14.78 -18.31 4.86
N TYR A 481 -13.50 -18.09 4.74
CA TYR A 481 -12.87 -17.41 3.62
C TYR A 481 -11.61 -18.16 3.18
N ASN A 482 -11.47 -18.34 1.86
CA ASN A 482 -10.24 -18.89 1.26
C ASN A 482 -9.48 -17.79 0.50
N TYR A 483 -8.17 -17.72 0.75
CA TYR A 483 -7.23 -16.99 -0.09
C TYR A 483 -6.05 -17.90 -0.40
N THR A 484 -5.96 -18.32 -1.65
CA THR A 484 -5.15 -19.46 -2.05
C THR A 484 -3.71 -19.08 -2.42
N TRP A 485 -2.82 -20.06 -2.50
CA TRP A 485 -1.49 -19.85 -3.05
C TRP A 485 -1.51 -19.33 -4.50
N GLN A 486 -2.54 -19.70 -5.29
CA GLN A 486 -2.73 -19.15 -6.64
C GLN A 486 -3.03 -17.67 -6.63
N ASP A 487 -3.79 -17.19 -5.64
CA ASP A 487 -4.08 -15.77 -5.49
C ASP A 487 -2.80 -14.98 -5.21
N ILE A 488 -1.96 -15.47 -4.28
CA ILE A 488 -0.67 -14.85 -3.95
C ILE A 488 0.25 -14.79 -5.19
N VAL A 489 0.41 -15.90 -5.91
CA VAL A 489 1.25 -15.94 -7.12
C VAL A 489 0.68 -15.05 -8.24
N THR A 490 -0.66 -15.01 -8.39
CA THR A 490 -1.31 -14.09 -9.33
C THR A 490 -1.05 -12.64 -8.96
N ASN A 491 -1.16 -12.29 -7.67
CA ASN A 491 -0.83 -10.92 -7.21
C ASN A 491 0.63 -10.56 -7.52
N ALA A 492 1.56 -11.51 -7.35
CA ALA A 492 2.96 -11.31 -7.71
C ALA A 492 3.13 -11.05 -9.22
N GLN A 493 2.36 -11.74 -10.09
CA GLN A 493 2.36 -11.45 -11.53
C GLN A 493 1.92 -10.01 -11.83
N TYR A 494 0.95 -9.48 -11.08
CA TYR A 494 0.53 -8.09 -11.22
C TYR A 494 1.57 -7.10 -10.67
N ALA A 495 2.28 -7.44 -9.60
CA ALA A 495 3.35 -6.62 -9.04
C ALA A 495 4.50 -6.37 -10.04
N LEU A 496 4.77 -7.29 -10.98
CA LEU A 496 5.73 -7.12 -12.08
C LEU A 496 5.39 -5.94 -13.01
N THR A 497 4.19 -5.37 -12.92
CA THR A 497 3.80 -4.21 -13.75
C THR A 497 4.50 -2.94 -13.31
N VAL A 498 4.79 -2.84 -12.01
CA VAL A 498 5.52 -1.71 -11.43
C VAL A 498 7.01 -1.97 -11.55
N ARG A 499 7.77 -1.04 -12.17
CA ARG A 499 9.17 -1.27 -12.61
C ARG A 499 10.15 -1.61 -11.48
N ASP A 500 9.86 -1.24 -10.25
CA ASP A 500 10.62 -1.60 -9.04
C ASP A 500 9.72 -2.22 -7.96
N GLY A 501 8.72 -2.96 -8.43
CA GLY A 501 7.69 -3.59 -7.61
C GLY A 501 8.20 -4.74 -6.74
N TYR A 502 7.58 -4.86 -5.58
CA TYR A 502 7.85 -5.92 -4.61
C TYR A 502 6.72 -6.95 -4.59
N ALA A 503 7.10 -8.23 -4.54
CA ALA A 503 6.23 -9.34 -4.18
C ALA A 503 6.46 -9.69 -2.71
N SER A 504 5.60 -9.22 -1.81
CA SER A 504 5.75 -9.40 -0.37
C SER A 504 4.50 -10.02 0.23
N PHE A 505 4.65 -11.17 0.89
CA PHE A 505 3.57 -11.89 1.54
C PHE A 505 3.97 -12.35 2.94
N PHE A 506 2.98 -12.73 3.75
CA PHE A 506 3.20 -13.37 5.02
C PHE A 506 2.52 -14.73 5.10
N PHE A 507 2.91 -15.53 6.10
CA PHE A 507 2.40 -16.86 6.31
C PHE A 507 2.36 -17.20 7.80
N HIS A 508 1.23 -17.70 8.29
CA HIS A 508 1.10 -18.11 9.67
C HIS A 508 1.63 -19.53 9.87
N PRO A 509 2.60 -19.76 10.77
CA PRO A 509 3.15 -21.09 11.03
C PRO A 509 2.10 -22.10 11.54
N PHE A 510 0.99 -21.64 12.14
CA PHE A 510 -0.08 -22.51 12.63
C PHE A 510 -0.79 -23.28 11.49
N TRP A 511 -0.71 -22.82 10.22
CA TRP A 511 -1.22 -23.60 9.09
C TRP A 511 -0.50 -24.94 8.86
N LEU A 512 0.59 -25.19 9.58
CA LEU A 512 1.26 -26.51 9.57
C LEU A 512 0.74 -27.46 10.65
N GLU A 513 -0.17 -27.02 11.52
CA GLU A 513 -0.69 -27.86 12.60
C GLU A 513 -1.59 -28.95 12.00
N PRO A 514 -1.33 -30.25 12.34
CA PRO A 514 -2.02 -31.36 11.73
C PRO A 514 -3.54 -31.35 11.95
N ASP A 515 -3.98 -30.82 13.09
CA ASP A 515 -5.39 -30.80 13.49
C ASP A 515 -6.26 -29.90 12.59
N LEU A 516 -5.65 -28.98 11.85
CA LEU A 516 -6.33 -28.12 10.89
C LEU A 516 -6.67 -28.86 9.59
N GLY A 517 -5.98 -29.96 9.28
CA GLY A 517 -6.27 -30.78 8.09
C GLY A 517 -6.07 -30.09 6.74
N VAL A 518 -5.30 -28.98 6.70
CA VAL A 518 -5.05 -28.17 5.51
C VAL A 518 -3.65 -28.42 4.92
N PRO A 519 -3.41 -28.19 3.62
CA PRO A 519 -2.12 -28.44 2.98
C PRO A 519 -1.12 -27.29 3.18
N GLY A 520 -1.08 -26.67 4.35
CA GLY A 520 -0.37 -25.41 4.63
C GLY A 520 1.08 -25.38 4.16
N PHE A 521 1.89 -26.41 4.50
CA PHE A 521 3.28 -26.44 4.07
C PHE A 521 3.43 -26.64 2.55
N ALA A 522 2.62 -27.51 1.93
CA ALA A 522 2.67 -27.74 0.49
C ALA A 522 2.28 -26.47 -0.30
N ASP A 523 1.29 -25.72 0.19
CA ASP A 523 0.87 -24.48 -0.45
C ASP A 523 1.88 -23.35 -0.23
N PHE A 524 2.50 -23.26 0.95
CA PHE A 524 3.63 -22.38 1.20
C PHE A 524 4.79 -22.61 0.20
N GLN A 525 5.14 -23.87 -0.05
CA GLN A 525 6.16 -24.23 -1.05
C GLN A 525 5.78 -23.74 -2.45
N LYS A 526 4.51 -23.89 -2.85
CA LYS A 526 4.01 -23.41 -4.15
C LYS A 526 4.08 -21.88 -4.29
N VAL A 527 3.84 -21.12 -3.21
CA VAL A 527 4.02 -19.66 -3.23
C VAL A 527 5.48 -19.30 -3.46
N ILE A 528 6.40 -19.86 -2.67
CA ILE A 528 7.85 -19.59 -2.81
C ILE A 528 8.34 -19.94 -4.21
N ASP A 529 8.01 -21.15 -4.70
CA ASP A 529 8.43 -21.60 -6.02
C ASP A 529 7.78 -20.76 -7.14
N GLY A 530 6.49 -20.41 -7.01
CA GLY A 530 5.77 -19.58 -7.97
C GLY A 530 6.35 -18.18 -8.10
N ILE A 531 6.61 -17.49 -6.99
CA ILE A 531 7.25 -16.16 -6.98
C ILE A 531 8.67 -16.24 -7.54
N SER A 532 9.44 -17.28 -7.19
CA SER A 532 10.79 -17.49 -7.72
C SER A 532 10.79 -17.69 -9.24
N GLN A 533 9.83 -18.47 -9.79
CA GLN A 533 9.68 -18.70 -11.23
C GLN A 533 9.30 -17.43 -11.99
N LEU A 534 8.66 -16.46 -11.37
CA LEU A 534 8.37 -15.14 -11.94
C LEU A 534 9.62 -14.26 -12.07
N GLY A 535 10.77 -14.68 -11.54
CA GLY A 535 12.03 -13.95 -11.64
C GLY A 535 12.27 -12.92 -10.53
N PHE A 536 11.49 -12.93 -9.46
CA PHE A 536 11.75 -12.08 -8.30
C PHE A 536 13.02 -12.51 -7.56
N THR A 537 13.77 -11.52 -7.06
CA THR A 537 14.93 -11.75 -6.20
C THR A 537 14.53 -11.62 -4.73
N TRP A 538 14.70 -12.69 -3.96
CA TRP A 538 14.39 -12.67 -2.53
C TRP A 538 15.39 -11.82 -1.75
N VAL A 539 14.89 -10.97 -0.87
CA VAL A 539 15.70 -10.11 -0.01
C VAL A 539 15.20 -10.14 1.44
N ALA A 540 16.08 -9.86 2.39
CA ALA A 540 15.70 -9.66 3.77
C ALA A 540 15.08 -8.25 3.97
N PRO A 541 14.20 -8.03 4.96
CA PRO A 541 13.61 -6.72 5.23
C PRO A 541 14.65 -5.60 5.45
N SER A 542 15.77 -5.90 6.13
CA SER A 542 16.87 -4.94 6.32
C SER A 542 17.58 -4.53 5.03
N LYS A 543 17.40 -5.28 3.94
CA LYS A 543 18.01 -5.06 2.61
C LYS A 543 16.99 -4.54 1.58
N ALA A 544 15.72 -4.43 1.93
CA ALA A 544 14.73 -3.80 1.05
C ALA A 544 15.11 -2.32 0.81
N GLN A 545 15.09 -1.86 -0.44
CA GLN A 545 15.50 -0.49 -0.81
C GLN A 545 14.52 0.08 -1.82
#